data_4e6599bd495853fdffdcd5f725f6a24e
#
_entry.id   4e6599bd495853fdffdcd5f725f6a24e
#
_cell.length_a   1.000
_cell.length_b   1.000
_cell.length_c   1.000
_cell.angle_alpha   90.00
_cell.angle_beta   90.00
_cell.angle_gamma   90.00
#
_symmetry.space_group_name_H-M   'P 1'
#
loop_
_entity.id
_entity.type
_entity.pdbx_description
1 polymer ?
#
loop_
_entity_poly.entity_id
_entity_poly.type
_entity_poly.pdbx_seq_one_letter_code
_entity_poly.pdbx_strand_id
1 'polypeptide(L)'
;MPTVATSSNRETVDKYWLAVNARDWDSLAKLLDPDYVWEMPQSGERVRGEQSNREMNDNYPAGLPDIETHRITGSEDRWVTTPSWTVLKITGTGDDYVSESRVSYPDGSVWHAVDMFHFRDGKIRSQVAYFAPTLEAAEWRARWVERF
;
A
#
# COMPACT_ATOMS: atom_id res chain seq x y z
N MET A 1 11.19 22.34 26.80
CA MET A 1 10.26 21.21 26.98
C MET A 1 10.58 20.14 25.97
N PRO A 2 10.94 18.96 26.42
CA PRO A 2 11.09 17.87 25.47
C PRO A 2 9.72 17.55 24.89
N THR A 3 9.55 17.71 23.60
CA THR A 3 8.41 17.18 22.87
C THR A 3 8.53 15.67 22.83
N VAL A 4 7.45 14.97 23.20
CA VAL A 4 7.37 13.54 22.96
C VAL A 4 7.52 13.34 21.46
N ALA A 5 8.50 12.54 21.06
CA ALA A 5 8.69 12.23 19.64
C ALA A 5 7.45 11.52 19.12
N THR A 6 6.68 12.20 18.29
CA THR A 6 5.61 11.57 17.53
C THR A 6 6.25 10.73 16.43
N SER A 7 5.64 9.58 16.11
CA SER A 7 6.06 8.80 14.94
C SER A 7 6.11 9.71 13.72
N SER A 8 7.16 9.59 12.94
CA SER A 8 7.24 10.32 11.68
C SER A 8 6.17 9.81 10.71
N ASN A 9 5.80 10.63 9.75
CA ASN A 9 4.87 10.20 8.70
C ASN A 9 5.43 9.00 7.92
N ARG A 10 6.75 8.95 7.73
CA ARG A 10 7.41 7.80 7.11
C ARG A 10 7.16 6.50 7.90
N GLU A 11 7.29 6.54 9.21
CA GLU A 11 7.00 5.39 10.08
C GLU A 11 5.52 5.02 10.02
N THR A 12 4.64 5.99 9.86
CA THR A 12 3.20 5.74 9.72
C THR A 12 2.90 4.99 8.43
N VAL A 13 3.60 5.26 7.34
CA VAL A 13 3.47 4.46 6.10
C VAL A 13 3.90 3.02 6.33
N ASP A 14 4.99 2.77 7.05
CA ASP A 14 5.40 1.43 7.44
C ASP A 14 4.31 0.72 8.25
N LYS A 15 3.77 1.40 9.26
CA LYS A 15 2.68 0.87 10.10
C LYS A 15 1.42 0.59 9.29
N TYR A 16 1.12 1.44 8.31
CA TYR A 16 -0.02 1.24 7.42
C TYR A 16 0.12 -0.11 6.69
N TRP A 17 1.25 -0.35 6.06
CA TRP A 17 1.47 -1.60 5.33
C TRP A 17 1.51 -2.82 6.25
N LEU A 18 2.09 -2.70 7.43
CA LEU A 18 2.03 -3.78 8.42
C LEU A 18 0.60 -4.12 8.82
N ALA A 19 -0.22 -3.11 9.06
CA ALA A 19 -1.62 -3.31 9.46
C ALA A 19 -2.45 -3.91 8.32
N VAL A 20 -2.31 -3.40 7.10
CA VAL A 20 -2.99 -3.94 5.92
C VAL A 20 -2.63 -5.41 5.73
N ASN A 21 -1.37 -5.72 5.87
CA ASN A 21 -0.82 -7.04 5.66
C ASN A 21 -1.27 -8.04 6.72
N ALA A 22 -1.34 -7.61 7.97
CA ALA A 22 -1.85 -8.41 9.07
C ALA A 22 -3.39 -8.39 9.14
N ARG A 23 -4.04 -7.57 8.30
CA ARG A 23 -5.49 -7.32 8.37
C ARG A 23 -5.93 -6.85 9.75
N ASP A 24 -5.05 -6.11 10.39
CA ASP A 24 -5.30 -5.47 11.66
C ASP A 24 -5.99 -4.13 11.43
N TRP A 25 -7.27 -4.18 11.16
CA TRP A 25 -8.07 -3.00 10.82
C TRP A 25 -8.18 -2.01 11.98
N ASP A 26 -8.12 -2.49 13.21
CA ASP A 26 -8.14 -1.61 14.38
C ASP A 26 -6.86 -0.77 14.47
N SER A 27 -5.71 -1.37 14.22
CA SER A 27 -4.45 -0.63 14.15
C SER A 27 -4.42 0.31 12.96
N LEU A 28 -4.95 -0.11 11.81
CA LEU A 28 -5.06 0.73 10.62
C LEU A 28 -5.90 1.98 10.90
N ALA A 29 -7.06 1.81 11.53
CA ALA A 29 -7.97 2.91 11.85
C ALA A 29 -7.28 4.03 12.64
N LYS A 30 -6.34 3.69 13.50
CA LYS A 30 -5.59 4.67 14.31
C LYS A 30 -4.63 5.53 13.50
N LEU A 31 -4.28 5.09 12.30
CA LEU A 31 -3.37 5.81 11.41
C LEU A 31 -4.10 6.75 10.46
N LEU A 32 -5.41 6.60 10.33
CA LEU A 32 -6.23 7.33 9.37
C LEU A 32 -6.86 8.58 9.98
N ASP A 33 -6.88 9.65 9.19
CA ASP A 33 -7.63 10.87 9.53
C ASP A 33 -9.13 10.57 9.51
N PRO A 34 -9.94 11.27 10.35
CA PRO A 34 -11.41 11.10 10.32
C PRO A 34 -12.05 11.30 8.94
N ASP A 35 -11.42 12.10 8.09
CA ASP A 35 -11.88 12.37 6.73
C ASP A 35 -11.12 11.57 5.68
N TYR A 36 -10.53 10.46 6.05
CA TYR A 36 -9.75 9.61 5.13
C TYR A 36 -10.52 9.25 3.87
N VAL A 37 -9.83 9.36 2.72
CA VAL A 37 -10.35 8.98 1.41
C VAL A 37 -9.28 8.19 0.65
N TRP A 38 -9.69 7.10 0.07
CA TRP A 38 -8.86 6.32 -0.85
C TRP A 38 -9.43 6.42 -2.25
N GLU A 39 -8.60 6.83 -3.20
CA GLU A 39 -9.01 7.01 -4.59
C GLU A 39 -8.25 6.08 -5.53
N MET A 40 -8.97 5.52 -6.48
CA MET A 40 -8.44 4.70 -7.56
C MET A 40 -8.79 5.36 -8.90
N PRO A 41 -7.92 6.26 -9.42
CA PRO A 41 -8.25 7.02 -10.63
C PRO A 41 -8.48 6.17 -11.87
N GLN A 42 -7.84 4.98 -11.95
CA GLN A 42 -7.99 4.09 -13.10
C GLN A 42 -9.42 3.61 -13.31
N SER A 43 -10.18 3.44 -12.24
CA SER A 43 -11.60 3.04 -12.31
C SER A 43 -12.55 4.20 -11.99
N GLY A 44 -12.01 5.33 -11.51
CA GLY A 44 -12.81 6.47 -11.08
C GLY A 44 -13.54 6.23 -9.77
N GLU A 45 -13.05 5.31 -8.94
CA GLU A 45 -13.67 4.95 -7.68
C GLU A 45 -13.04 5.66 -6.49
N ARG A 46 -13.86 5.91 -5.49
CA ARG A 46 -13.44 6.53 -4.23
C ARG A 46 -14.08 5.78 -3.06
N VAL A 47 -13.25 5.43 -2.07
CA VAL A 47 -13.70 4.85 -0.81
C VAL A 47 -13.54 5.90 0.29
N ARG A 48 -14.65 6.24 0.93
CA ARG A 48 -14.65 7.24 2.01
C ARG A 48 -14.71 6.58 3.37
N GLY A 49 -13.71 6.90 4.19
CA GLY A 49 -13.67 6.51 5.59
C GLY A 49 -13.13 5.12 5.83
N GLU A 50 -12.73 4.91 7.08
CA GLU A 50 -12.15 3.64 7.53
C GLU A 50 -13.18 2.50 7.47
N GLN A 51 -14.41 2.76 7.86
CA GLN A 51 -15.45 1.73 7.88
C GLN A 51 -15.71 1.13 6.49
N SER A 52 -15.85 1.98 5.47
CA SER A 52 -16.05 1.51 4.10
C SER A 52 -14.85 0.73 3.59
N ASN A 53 -13.64 1.16 3.95
CA ASN A 53 -12.42 0.44 3.58
C ASN A 53 -12.38 -0.96 4.21
N ARG A 54 -12.71 -1.04 5.49
CA ARG A 54 -12.79 -2.32 6.22
C ARG A 54 -13.81 -3.26 5.59
N GLU A 55 -15.03 -2.79 5.37
CA GLU A 55 -16.11 -3.59 4.77
C GLU A 55 -15.76 -4.08 3.37
N MET A 56 -15.15 -3.24 2.56
CA MET A 56 -14.70 -3.62 1.22
C MET A 56 -13.68 -4.77 1.28
N ASN A 57 -12.72 -4.70 2.18
CA ASN A 57 -11.73 -5.76 2.35
C ASN A 57 -12.33 -7.04 2.92
N ASP A 58 -13.29 -6.94 3.83
CA ASP A 58 -13.99 -8.10 4.40
C ASP A 58 -14.81 -8.85 3.34
N ASN A 59 -15.24 -8.14 2.30
CA ASN A 59 -16.03 -8.69 1.20
C ASN A 59 -15.20 -8.95 -0.07
N TYR A 60 -13.89 -9.05 0.06
CA TYR A 60 -13.01 -9.28 -1.09
C TYR A 60 -13.39 -10.60 -1.79
N PRO A 61 -13.52 -10.60 -3.14
CA PRO A 61 -13.89 -11.81 -3.89
C PRO A 61 -12.92 -12.97 -3.63
N ALA A 62 -13.44 -14.17 -3.45
CA ALA A 62 -12.70 -15.40 -3.09
C ALA A 62 -12.05 -15.35 -1.68
N GLY A 63 -12.35 -14.33 -0.90
CA GLY A 63 -11.74 -14.13 0.41
C GLY A 63 -10.26 -13.81 0.35
N LEU A 64 -9.75 -13.31 1.44
CA LEU A 64 -8.31 -13.08 1.59
C LEU A 64 -7.73 -14.27 2.38
N PRO A 65 -6.69 -14.93 1.90
CA PRO A 65 -6.08 -16.05 2.65
C PRO A 65 -5.46 -15.55 3.95
N ASP A 66 -5.42 -16.42 4.97
CA ASP A 66 -4.71 -16.13 6.20
C ASP A 66 -3.22 -16.18 5.94
N ILE A 67 -2.52 -15.09 6.29
CA ILE A 67 -1.11 -15.02 5.98
C ILE A 67 -0.33 -14.27 7.03
N GLU A 68 0.82 -14.83 7.35
CA GLU A 68 1.79 -14.19 8.20
C GLU A 68 2.46 -13.03 7.47
N THR A 69 2.50 -11.90 8.14
CA THR A 69 3.21 -10.73 7.67
C THR A 69 4.63 -10.76 8.17
N HIS A 70 5.58 -10.65 7.28
CA HIS A 70 6.98 -10.56 7.67
C HIS A 70 7.78 -9.66 6.73
N ARG A 71 8.81 -9.07 7.26
CA ARG A 71 9.76 -8.29 6.47
C ARG A 71 10.74 -9.24 5.77
N ILE A 72 11.05 -8.97 4.51
CA ILE A 72 12.05 -9.76 3.78
C ILE A 72 13.42 -9.48 4.38
N THR A 73 14.10 -10.53 4.81
CA THR A 73 15.45 -10.42 5.35
C THR A 73 16.42 -9.83 4.34
N GLY A 74 17.22 -8.87 4.79
CA GLY A 74 18.21 -8.22 3.93
C GLY A 74 17.66 -7.09 3.05
N SER A 75 16.41 -6.69 3.25
CA SER A 75 15.81 -5.56 2.55
C SER A 75 15.01 -4.71 3.53
N GLU A 76 15.55 -3.57 3.90
CA GLU A 76 14.94 -2.66 4.88
C GLU A 76 13.57 -2.15 4.45
N ASP A 77 13.34 -2.05 3.15
CA ASP A 77 12.13 -1.43 2.60
C ASP A 77 11.12 -2.43 2.04
N ARG A 78 11.41 -3.73 2.14
CA ARG A 78 10.51 -4.77 1.61
C ARG A 78 9.70 -5.42 2.72
N TRP A 79 8.42 -5.56 2.45
CA TRP A 79 7.44 -6.18 3.32
C TRP A 79 6.67 -7.24 2.54
N VAL A 80 6.53 -8.40 3.10
CA VAL A 80 5.74 -9.47 2.46
C VAL A 80 4.43 -9.64 3.20
N THR A 81 3.36 -9.58 2.44
CA THR A 81 2.03 -9.80 2.99
C THR A 81 1.12 -10.39 1.95
N THR A 82 -0.01 -10.87 2.38
CA THR A 82 -0.94 -11.46 1.44
C THR A 82 -2.35 -10.93 1.58
N PRO A 83 -3.00 -10.89 0.46
CA PRO A 83 -2.59 -11.41 -0.83
C PRO A 83 -1.35 -10.68 -1.31
N SER A 84 -0.25 -11.15 -0.79
CA SER A 84 1.15 -10.80 -1.10
C SER A 84 1.47 -9.39 -1.56
N TRP A 85 1.30 -8.41 -0.68
CA TRP A 85 1.88 -7.10 -0.88
C TRP A 85 3.36 -7.12 -0.51
N THR A 86 4.22 -6.89 -1.47
CA THR A 86 5.64 -6.68 -1.22
C THR A 86 5.96 -5.22 -1.47
N VAL A 87 6.23 -4.47 -0.42
CA VAL A 87 6.64 -3.06 -0.55
C VAL A 87 8.10 -3.01 -0.96
N LEU A 88 8.35 -2.44 -2.13
CA LEU A 88 9.69 -2.37 -2.72
C LEU A 88 10.42 -1.09 -2.32
N LYS A 89 9.70 0.02 -2.20
CA LYS A 89 10.27 1.32 -1.92
C LYS A 89 9.23 2.25 -1.32
N ILE A 90 9.67 3.07 -0.37
CA ILE A 90 8.89 4.18 0.17
C ILE A 90 9.76 5.42 0.06
N THR A 91 9.23 6.47 -0.55
CA THR A 91 9.91 7.76 -0.71
C THR A 91 8.97 8.89 -0.36
N GLY A 92 9.52 10.00 0.05
CA GLY A 92 8.75 11.20 0.34
C GLY A 92 9.36 12.01 1.45
N THR A 93 8.71 13.13 1.74
CA THR A 93 9.12 14.05 2.81
C THR A 93 7.91 14.88 3.24
N GLY A 94 7.91 15.36 4.47
CA GLY A 94 6.82 16.18 4.99
C GLY A 94 5.51 15.40 5.10
N ASP A 95 4.51 15.85 4.37
CA ASP A 95 3.17 15.28 4.37
C ASP A 95 2.88 14.38 3.17
N ASP A 96 3.84 14.19 2.26
CA ASP A 96 3.63 13.45 1.03
C ASP A 96 4.63 12.31 0.88
N TYR A 97 4.09 11.09 0.75
CA TYR A 97 4.89 9.87 0.59
C TYR A 97 4.32 9.00 -0.52
N VAL A 98 5.19 8.24 -1.14
CA VAL A 98 4.84 7.28 -2.19
C VAL A 98 5.42 5.93 -1.82
N SER A 99 4.61 4.89 -1.92
CA SER A 99 5.08 3.51 -1.85
C SER A 99 4.92 2.83 -3.21
N GLU A 100 5.93 2.05 -3.57
CA GLU A 100 5.92 1.17 -4.73
C GLU A 100 5.86 -0.26 -4.23
N SER A 101 4.93 -1.05 -4.76
CA SER A 101 4.69 -2.41 -4.29
C SER A 101 4.46 -3.37 -5.45
N ARG A 102 4.77 -4.63 -5.20
CA ARG A 102 4.35 -5.75 -6.03
C ARG A 102 3.24 -6.50 -5.29
N VAL A 103 2.17 -6.82 -6.00
CA VAL A 103 1.00 -7.49 -5.44
C VAL A 103 0.78 -8.80 -6.17
N SER A 104 0.69 -9.90 -5.41
CA SER A 104 0.28 -11.19 -5.95
C SER A 104 -1.13 -11.50 -5.49
N TYR A 105 -2.00 -11.78 -6.44
CA TYR A 105 -3.39 -12.10 -6.17
C TYR A 105 -3.64 -13.61 -6.11
N PRO A 106 -4.75 -14.05 -5.48
CA PRO A 106 -5.06 -15.47 -5.35
C PRO A 106 -5.18 -16.24 -6.68
N ASP A 107 -5.45 -15.54 -7.79
CA ASP A 107 -5.50 -16.13 -9.14
C ASP A 107 -4.12 -16.37 -9.76
N GLY A 108 -3.05 -16.06 -9.02
CA GLY A 108 -1.67 -16.18 -9.50
C GLY A 108 -1.16 -14.98 -10.28
N SER A 109 -1.99 -13.97 -10.53
CA SER A 109 -1.55 -12.76 -11.24
C SER A 109 -0.66 -11.89 -10.36
N VAL A 110 0.33 -11.25 -10.97
CA VAL A 110 1.23 -10.30 -10.31
C VAL A 110 0.98 -8.91 -10.87
N TRP A 111 0.76 -7.98 -9.98
CA TRP A 111 0.49 -6.59 -10.31
C TRP A 111 1.52 -5.69 -9.65
N HIS A 112 1.67 -4.50 -10.17
CA HIS A 112 2.45 -3.44 -9.57
C HIS A 112 1.50 -2.36 -9.08
N ALA A 113 1.78 -1.82 -7.89
CA ALA A 113 0.96 -0.78 -7.31
C ALA A 113 1.83 0.40 -6.87
N VAL A 114 1.31 1.59 -7.07
CA VAL A 114 1.87 2.82 -6.55
C VAL A 114 0.81 3.50 -5.72
N ASP A 115 1.12 3.75 -4.46
CA ASP A 115 0.23 4.41 -3.50
C ASP A 115 0.84 5.73 -3.07
N MET A 116 0.11 6.81 -3.23
CA MET A 116 0.51 8.14 -2.82
C MET A 116 -0.29 8.54 -1.59
N PHE A 117 0.42 8.85 -0.50
CA PHE A 117 -0.17 9.21 0.78
C PHE A 117 -0.01 10.70 1.04
N HIS A 118 -1.08 11.34 1.44
CA HIS A 118 -1.04 12.70 1.96
C HIS A 118 -1.49 12.72 3.42
N PHE A 119 -0.68 13.35 4.26
CA PHE A 119 -0.89 13.42 5.71
C PHE A 119 -1.49 14.77 6.12
N ARG A 120 -2.31 14.72 7.13
CA ARG A 120 -2.80 15.90 7.86
C ARG A 120 -2.69 15.63 9.35
N ASP A 121 -1.93 16.47 10.04
CA ASP A 121 -1.73 16.36 11.50
C ASP A 121 -1.27 14.96 11.94
N GLY A 122 -0.33 14.36 11.20
CA GLY A 122 0.24 13.06 11.49
C GLY A 122 -0.64 11.86 11.16
N LYS A 123 -1.78 12.07 10.51
CA LYS A 123 -2.71 11.02 10.07
C LYS A 123 -2.81 10.99 8.54
N ILE A 124 -3.07 9.83 8.00
CA ILE A 124 -3.28 9.69 6.56
C ILE A 124 -4.63 10.29 6.20
N ARG A 125 -4.61 11.42 5.48
CA ARG A 125 -5.82 12.14 5.05
C ARG A 125 -6.35 11.61 3.73
N SER A 126 -5.45 11.29 2.80
CA SER A 126 -5.83 10.75 1.52
C SER A 126 -4.78 9.79 0.99
N GLN A 127 -5.24 8.88 0.18
CA GLN A 127 -4.40 7.90 -0.51
C GLN A 127 -4.91 7.75 -1.93
N VAL A 128 -4.00 7.80 -2.89
CA VAL A 128 -4.30 7.58 -4.30
C VAL A 128 -3.52 6.36 -4.76
N ALA A 129 -4.20 5.37 -5.29
CA ALA A 129 -3.58 4.12 -5.72
C ALA A 129 -3.73 3.89 -7.21
N TYR A 130 -2.63 3.48 -7.84
CA TYR A 130 -2.60 2.99 -9.21
C TYR A 130 -2.15 1.54 -9.22
N PHE A 131 -2.83 0.75 -10.03
CA PHE A 131 -2.54 -0.67 -10.19
C PHE A 131 -2.25 -0.98 -11.66
N ALA A 132 -1.19 -1.70 -11.92
CA ALA A 132 -0.80 -2.10 -13.26
C ALA A 132 -0.51 -3.60 -13.29
N PRO A 133 -1.10 -4.34 -14.23
CA PRO A 133 -0.76 -5.75 -14.39
C PRO A 133 0.66 -5.90 -14.92
N THR A 134 1.27 -7.06 -14.69
CA THR A 134 2.51 -7.41 -15.36
C THR A 134 2.26 -7.52 -16.86
N LEU A 135 3.07 -6.84 -17.64
CA LEU A 135 2.98 -6.83 -19.09
C LEU A 135 4.11 -7.64 -19.72
N GLU A 136 3.83 -8.24 -20.85
CA GLU A 136 4.88 -8.85 -21.67
C GLU A 136 5.73 -7.74 -22.32
N ALA A 137 7.04 -7.98 -22.41
CA ALA A 137 7.93 -7.07 -23.10
C ALA A 137 7.62 -7.09 -24.60
N ALA A 138 7.42 -5.90 -25.17
CA ALA A 138 7.11 -5.78 -26.59
C ALA A 138 8.32 -6.15 -27.47
N GLU A 139 8.09 -7.03 -28.46
CA GLU A 139 9.16 -7.54 -29.32
C GLU A 139 9.77 -6.46 -30.21
N TRP A 140 8.99 -5.51 -30.69
CA TRP A 140 9.45 -4.47 -31.61
C TRP A 140 10.57 -3.59 -31.04
N ARG A 141 10.68 -3.46 -29.70
CA ARG A 141 11.69 -2.64 -29.03
C ARG A 141 12.85 -3.44 -28.42
N ALA A 142 12.84 -4.79 -28.61
CA ALA A 142 13.77 -5.70 -27.93
C ALA A 142 15.26 -5.36 -28.15
N ARG A 143 15.62 -4.84 -29.34
CA ARG A 143 17.02 -4.51 -29.64
C ARG A 143 17.58 -3.31 -28.85
N TRP A 144 16.72 -2.52 -28.24
CA TRP A 144 17.12 -1.31 -27.49
C TRP A 144 16.90 -1.42 -25.99
N VAL A 145 16.34 -2.52 -25.50
CA VAL A 145 16.02 -2.69 -24.09
C VAL A 145 16.72 -3.92 -23.51
N GLU A 146 17.02 -3.84 -22.23
CA GLU A 146 17.47 -4.99 -21.45
C GLU A 146 16.32 -5.51 -20.59
N ARG A 147 16.30 -6.80 -20.32
CA ARG A 147 15.34 -7.44 -19.42
C ARG A 147 15.95 -7.52 -18.02
N PHE A 148 15.14 -7.30 -17.00
CA PHE A 148 15.56 -7.40 -15.60
C PHE A 148 14.51 -8.10 -14.74
#